data_054c6a2f0dabdcdad877d2f059cffe83
#
_entry.id   054c6a2f0dabdcdad877d2f059cffe83
#
_cell.length_a   1.000
_cell.length_b   1.000
_cell.length_c   1.000
_cell.angle_alpha   90.00
_cell.angle_beta   90.00
_cell.angle_gamma   90.00
#
_symmetry.space_group_name_H-M   'P 1'
#
loop_
_entity.id
_entity.type
_entity.pdbx_description
1 polymer ?
#
loop_
_entity_poly.entity_id
_entity_poly.type
_entity_poly.pdbx_seq_one_letter_code
_entity_poly.pdbx_strand_id
1 'polypeptide(L)'
;MSAARRTLAGLAVLVLALLAFFAWRLLWLPGPLAFAGGQLVSLADYKGASPAGVPAELAGADLVARGKYLTAAADCAACHTVPGGKPFAGGLAFHLPFGTLYTPNITPDKETGIGNWSNADFLRAMHRGIAADGSRLYPAFPYASYTLLTDDDVLAIRAYLSTLPAVHQPDRPDTFSFPYNQRWLMVFWSGFFNSDTRFHPVAGRSAEWNRGAYLVEALEHCGECHTPRNLLQARDTRQKFAGGVAEGWNAYNITSDPVTGVGGWTARALASYLSTGFAAGHGSAAGPMNEAVQLSLSQLAPSDIQAIVAYLRTIPPI
;
A
#
# COMPACT_ATOMS: atom_id res chain seq x y z
N MET A 1 -42.87 33.68 -6.56
CA MET A 1 -42.33 32.36 -6.94
C MET A 1 -43.44 31.33 -6.84
N SER A 2 -43.71 30.57 -7.90
CA SER A 2 -44.71 29.50 -7.89
C SER A 2 -44.33 28.40 -6.88
N ALA A 3 -45.33 27.68 -6.37
CA ALA A 3 -45.09 26.56 -5.45
C ALA A 3 -44.06 25.58 -6.01
N ALA A 4 -44.13 25.26 -7.30
CA ALA A 4 -43.18 24.37 -7.99
C ALA A 4 -41.73 24.88 -7.94
N ARG A 5 -41.47 26.19 -8.03
CA ARG A 5 -40.11 26.75 -7.89
C ARG A 5 -39.60 26.68 -6.48
N ARG A 6 -40.45 26.79 -5.46
CA ARG A 6 -40.07 26.63 -4.05
C ARG A 6 -39.72 25.16 -3.74
N THR A 7 -40.49 24.21 -4.29
CA THR A 7 -40.22 22.78 -4.12
C THR A 7 -38.90 22.38 -4.82
N LEU A 8 -38.64 22.84 -6.05
CA LEU A 8 -37.40 22.60 -6.77
C LEU A 8 -36.18 23.20 -6.04
N ALA A 9 -36.30 24.44 -5.51
CA ALA A 9 -35.26 25.06 -4.74
C ALA A 9 -34.97 24.29 -3.44
N GLY A 10 -36.01 23.82 -2.74
CA GLY A 10 -35.86 22.98 -1.54
C GLY A 10 -35.17 21.65 -1.84
N LEU A 11 -35.53 20.98 -2.95
CA LEU A 11 -34.89 19.76 -3.38
C LEU A 11 -33.42 19.97 -3.74
N ALA A 12 -33.09 21.06 -4.44
CA ALA A 12 -31.70 21.40 -4.77
C ALA A 12 -30.86 21.66 -3.51
N VAL A 13 -31.39 22.37 -2.53
CA VAL A 13 -30.72 22.61 -1.24
C VAL A 13 -30.49 21.31 -0.48
N LEU A 14 -31.50 20.40 -0.46
CA LEU A 14 -31.35 19.09 0.15
C LEU A 14 -30.26 18.24 -0.51
N VAL A 15 -30.24 18.20 -1.84
CA VAL A 15 -29.21 17.48 -2.61
C VAL A 15 -27.82 18.05 -2.34
N LEU A 16 -27.69 19.38 -2.35
CA LEU A 16 -26.40 20.04 -2.01
C LEU A 16 -25.97 19.77 -0.58
N ALA A 17 -26.89 19.77 0.37
CA ALA A 17 -26.58 19.45 1.77
C ALA A 17 -26.14 17.98 1.94
N LEU A 18 -26.80 17.05 1.24
CA LEU A 18 -26.39 15.63 1.22
C LEU A 18 -25.02 15.45 0.58
N LEU A 19 -24.77 16.11 -0.55
CA LEU A 19 -23.45 16.08 -1.22
C LEU A 19 -22.37 16.67 -0.31
N ALA A 20 -22.63 17.80 0.36
CA ALA A 20 -21.71 18.42 1.30
C ALA A 20 -21.46 17.51 2.53
N PHE A 21 -22.51 16.87 3.06
CA PHE A 21 -22.40 15.92 4.16
C PHE A 21 -21.57 14.69 3.76
N PHE A 22 -21.84 14.10 2.57
CA PHE A 22 -21.04 12.98 2.09
C PHE A 22 -19.60 13.38 1.79
N ALA A 23 -19.36 14.54 1.17
CA ALA A 23 -18.03 15.08 0.96
C ALA A 23 -17.30 15.28 2.29
N TRP A 24 -17.96 15.90 3.28
CA TRP A 24 -17.39 16.06 4.63
C TRP A 24 -17.08 14.71 5.27
N ARG A 25 -17.99 13.72 5.22
CA ARG A 25 -17.74 12.37 5.75
C ARG A 25 -16.60 11.65 5.05
N LEU A 26 -16.43 11.82 3.74
CA LEU A 26 -15.35 11.24 2.96
C LEU A 26 -14.01 11.95 3.19
N LEU A 27 -14.03 13.28 3.30
CA LEU A 27 -12.82 14.09 3.50
C LEU A 27 -12.33 14.06 4.96
N TRP A 28 -13.23 13.83 5.92
CA TRP A 28 -12.89 13.78 7.34
C TRP A 28 -12.59 12.35 7.85
N LEU A 29 -12.51 11.36 6.98
CA LEU A 29 -11.93 10.08 7.36
C LEU A 29 -10.43 10.31 7.65
N PRO A 30 -9.90 9.78 8.78
CA PRO A 30 -8.46 9.83 9.02
C PRO A 30 -7.78 9.20 7.82
N GLY A 31 -6.99 9.99 7.10
CA GLY A 31 -6.27 9.52 5.91
C GLY A 31 -5.16 8.55 6.26
N PRO A 32 -4.42 8.06 5.28
CA PRO A 32 -3.27 7.18 5.49
C PRO A 32 -2.20 7.79 6.40
N LEU A 33 -2.23 9.11 6.62
CA LEU A 33 -1.32 9.81 7.55
C LEU A 33 -1.75 9.73 9.03
N ALA A 34 -2.91 9.16 9.36
CA ALA A 34 -3.31 8.93 10.75
C ALA A 34 -2.53 7.74 11.34
N PHE A 35 -1.25 7.96 11.64
CA PHE A 35 -0.43 7.01 12.36
C PHE A 35 -0.91 6.86 13.81
N ALA A 36 -0.54 5.77 14.46
CA ALA A 36 -0.94 5.47 15.83
C ALA A 36 -0.36 6.50 16.83
N GLY A 37 -0.99 7.65 16.93
CA GLY A 37 -0.71 8.74 17.87
C GLY A 37 0.60 9.49 17.61
N GLY A 38 0.59 10.78 17.83
CA GLY A 38 1.73 11.68 17.75
C GLY A 38 1.53 12.81 16.73
N GLN A 39 2.36 13.86 16.85
CA GLN A 39 2.40 14.95 15.88
C GLN A 39 3.38 14.61 14.76
N LEU A 40 3.01 14.89 13.52
CA LEU A 40 3.90 14.78 12.38
C LEU A 40 4.97 15.86 12.42
N VAL A 41 6.19 15.51 12.03
CA VAL A 41 7.30 16.44 11.81
C VAL A 41 7.76 16.36 10.37
N SER A 42 8.32 17.45 9.85
CA SER A 42 8.97 17.43 8.54
C SER A 42 10.20 16.50 8.58
N LEU A 43 10.45 15.79 7.47
CA LEU A 43 11.69 15.00 7.31
C LEU A 43 12.93 15.89 7.44
N ALA A 44 12.87 17.15 6.98
CA ALA A 44 13.96 18.11 7.10
C ALA A 44 14.29 18.49 8.56
N ASP A 45 13.27 18.47 9.43
CA ASP A 45 13.41 18.82 10.86
C ASP A 45 13.65 17.59 11.74
N TYR A 46 13.56 16.39 11.17
CA TYR A 46 13.74 15.15 11.91
C TYR A 46 15.22 14.87 12.17
N LYS A 47 15.62 14.87 13.43
CA LYS A 47 17.01 14.67 13.88
C LYS A 47 17.34 13.22 14.24
N GLY A 48 16.37 12.33 14.21
CA GLY A 48 16.56 10.89 14.45
C GLY A 48 17.08 10.16 13.22
N ALA A 49 17.17 8.83 13.30
CA ALA A 49 17.43 8.00 12.12
C ALA A 49 16.27 8.15 11.14
N SER A 50 16.58 8.41 9.86
CA SER A 50 15.55 8.54 8.81
C SER A 50 14.71 7.24 8.72
N PRO A 51 13.38 7.31 8.71
CA PRO A 51 12.54 6.15 8.47
C PRO A 51 12.63 5.64 7.02
N ALA A 52 13.02 6.53 6.10
CA ALA A 52 13.27 6.19 4.70
C ALA A 52 14.65 5.55 4.51
N GLY A 53 14.79 4.76 3.48
CA GLY A 53 16.07 4.16 3.12
C GLY A 53 16.22 2.71 3.58
N VAL A 54 17.47 2.28 3.75
CA VAL A 54 17.80 0.91 4.13
C VAL A 54 18.06 0.79 5.63
N PRO A 55 17.91 -0.40 6.23
CA PRO A 55 18.27 -0.64 7.62
C PRO A 55 19.79 -0.54 7.83
N ALA A 56 20.20 -0.54 9.12
CA ALA A 56 21.61 -0.38 9.49
C ALA A 56 22.51 -1.46 8.88
N GLU A 57 22.01 -2.66 8.70
CA GLU A 57 22.69 -3.79 8.08
C GLU A 57 23.07 -3.53 6.60
N LEU A 58 22.38 -2.58 5.95
CA LEU A 58 22.60 -2.18 4.56
C LEU A 58 23.11 -0.72 4.42
N ALA A 59 23.67 -0.16 5.49
CA ALA A 59 24.08 1.25 5.51
C ALA A 59 25.07 1.63 4.41
N GLY A 60 25.88 0.67 3.88
CA GLY A 60 26.78 0.86 2.75
C GLY A 60 26.22 0.49 1.38
N ALA A 61 24.93 0.18 1.28
CA ALA A 61 24.33 -0.23 0.02
C ALA A 61 24.33 0.92 -1.00
N ASP A 62 24.71 0.61 -2.24
CA ASP A 62 24.52 1.52 -3.37
C ASP A 62 23.03 1.64 -3.76
N LEU A 63 22.73 2.51 -4.72
CA LEU A 63 21.35 2.77 -5.14
C LEU A 63 20.64 1.50 -5.64
N VAL A 64 21.32 0.62 -6.36
CA VAL A 64 20.74 -0.62 -6.92
C VAL A 64 20.51 -1.65 -5.81
N ALA A 65 21.47 -1.84 -4.91
CA ALA A 65 21.33 -2.73 -3.76
C ALA A 65 20.22 -2.26 -2.81
N ARG A 66 20.13 -0.95 -2.55
CA ARG A 66 19.02 -0.33 -1.84
C ARG A 66 17.69 -0.62 -2.55
N GLY A 67 17.64 -0.40 -3.86
CA GLY A 67 16.46 -0.65 -4.68
C GLY A 67 16.02 -2.12 -4.67
N LYS A 68 16.97 -3.06 -4.70
CA LYS A 68 16.68 -4.49 -4.58
C LYS A 68 15.98 -4.81 -3.27
N TYR A 69 16.52 -4.31 -2.16
CA TYR A 69 15.93 -4.48 -0.82
C TYR A 69 14.51 -3.88 -0.75
N LEU A 70 14.35 -2.64 -1.21
CA LEU A 70 13.05 -1.96 -1.20
C LEU A 70 12.03 -2.61 -2.14
N THR A 71 12.45 -3.18 -3.27
CA THR A 71 11.58 -3.93 -4.18
C THR A 71 11.06 -5.21 -3.53
N ALA A 72 11.89 -5.89 -2.72
CA ALA A 72 11.46 -7.02 -1.92
C ALA A 72 10.50 -6.56 -0.81
N ALA A 73 10.86 -5.52 -0.06
CA ALA A 73 10.02 -4.94 1.00
C ALA A 73 8.68 -4.37 0.50
N ALA A 74 8.60 -3.94 -0.76
CA ALA A 74 7.36 -3.50 -1.39
C ALA A 74 6.59 -4.63 -2.07
N ASP A 75 6.98 -5.87 -1.85
CA ASP A 75 6.33 -7.10 -2.35
C ASP A 75 6.01 -7.10 -3.86
N CYS A 76 6.83 -6.42 -4.66
CA CYS A 76 6.57 -6.26 -6.09
C CYS A 76 6.49 -7.60 -6.83
N ALA A 77 7.29 -8.58 -6.42
CA ALA A 77 7.36 -9.89 -7.06
C ALA A 77 6.08 -10.70 -6.91
N ALA A 78 5.36 -10.61 -5.79
CA ALA A 78 4.12 -11.33 -5.54
C ALA A 78 3.05 -11.01 -6.59
N CYS A 79 2.92 -9.72 -6.94
CA CYS A 79 1.95 -9.31 -7.96
C CYS A 79 2.49 -9.43 -9.40
N HIS A 80 3.77 -9.14 -9.62
CA HIS A 80 4.33 -9.01 -10.97
C HIS A 80 5.08 -10.26 -11.47
N THR A 81 4.90 -11.41 -10.80
CA THR A 81 5.50 -12.69 -11.23
C THR A 81 4.46 -13.81 -11.13
N VAL A 82 4.05 -14.37 -12.25
CA VAL A 82 3.18 -15.57 -12.21
C VAL A 82 3.98 -16.79 -11.75
N PRO A 83 3.38 -17.74 -11.01
CA PRO A 83 4.05 -18.98 -10.63
C PRO A 83 4.67 -19.69 -11.83
N GLY A 84 5.99 -19.96 -11.76
CA GLY A 84 6.75 -20.57 -12.85
C GLY A 84 7.04 -19.65 -14.05
N GLY A 85 6.60 -18.39 -14.00
CA GLY A 85 6.87 -17.40 -15.06
C GLY A 85 8.20 -16.68 -14.87
N LYS A 86 8.45 -15.71 -15.77
CA LYS A 86 9.64 -14.85 -15.68
C LYS A 86 9.42 -13.77 -14.62
N PRO A 87 10.40 -13.53 -13.73
CA PRO A 87 10.27 -12.53 -12.69
C PRO A 87 9.91 -11.14 -13.23
N PHE A 88 8.97 -10.49 -12.59
CA PHE A 88 8.48 -9.13 -12.89
C PHE A 88 7.86 -8.93 -14.28
N ALA A 89 7.61 -10.02 -15.03
CA ALA A 89 6.99 -9.93 -16.36
C ALA A 89 5.46 -9.76 -16.32
N GLY A 90 4.84 -9.74 -15.14
CA GLY A 90 3.40 -9.55 -14.98
C GLY A 90 2.57 -10.76 -15.40
N GLY A 91 1.29 -10.54 -15.65
CA GLY A 91 0.34 -11.55 -16.13
C GLY A 91 -0.42 -12.29 -15.02
N LEU A 92 -0.17 -11.98 -13.73
CA LEU A 92 -0.95 -12.54 -12.63
C LEU A 92 -2.39 -12.02 -12.69
N ALA A 93 -3.35 -12.91 -12.48
CA ALA A 93 -4.78 -12.63 -12.56
C ALA A 93 -5.37 -12.40 -11.17
N PHE A 94 -5.94 -11.23 -10.94
CA PHE A 94 -6.78 -10.95 -9.77
C PHE A 94 -8.25 -11.05 -10.15
N HIS A 95 -8.93 -12.07 -9.62
CA HIS A 95 -10.34 -12.31 -9.87
C HIS A 95 -11.19 -11.48 -8.90
N LEU A 96 -11.91 -10.50 -9.44
CA LEU A 96 -12.79 -9.61 -8.70
C LEU A 96 -14.26 -9.88 -9.08
N PRO A 97 -15.24 -9.51 -8.26
CA PRO A 97 -16.65 -9.78 -8.56
C PRO A 97 -17.15 -9.16 -9.88
N PHE A 98 -16.43 -8.18 -10.41
CA PHE A 98 -16.79 -7.44 -11.63
C PHE A 98 -15.85 -7.70 -12.82
N GLY A 99 -14.95 -8.68 -12.72
CA GLY A 99 -14.02 -9.07 -13.78
C GLY A 99 -12.62 -9.39 -13.28
N THR A 100 -11.68 -9.58 -14.19
CA THR A 100 -10.30 -9.92 -13.88
C THR A 100 -9.36 -8.77 -14.22
N LEU A 101 -8.51 -8.39 -13.28
CA LEU A 101 -7.38 -7.51 -13.47
C LEU A 101 -6.13 -8.35 -13.73
N TYR A 102 -5.31 -7.95 -14.69
CA TYR A 102 -4.00 -8.57 -14.93
C TYR A 102 -2.88 -7.60 -14.60
N THR A 103 -1.85 -8.11 -13.89
CA THR A 103 -0.71 -7.29 -13.54
C THR A 103 0.17 -7.01 -14.76
N PRO A 104 0.67 -5.78 -14.93
CA PRO A 104 1.50 -5.43 -16.07
C PRO A 104 2.93 -5.93 -15.92
N ASN A 105 3.64 -5.98 -17.05
CA ASN A 105 5.08 -6.20 -17.14
C ASN A 105 5.83 -4.97 -16.60
N ILE A 106 6.64 -5.15 -15.54
CA ILE A 106 7.48 -4.09 -14.96
C ILE A 106 8.98 -4.33 -15.19
N THR A 107 9.35 -5.24 -16.12
CA THR A 107 10.73 -5.39 -16.56
C THR A 107 11.17 -4.18 -17.39
N PRO A 108 12.49 -3.97 -17.62
CA PRO A 108 12.99 -2.86 -18.43
C PRO A 108 12.81 -3.08 -19.95
N ASP A 109 11.87 -3.95 -20.37
CA ASP A 109 11.50 -4.05 -21.77
C ASP A 109 10.90 -2.74 -22.26
N LYS A 110 11.35 -2.26 -23.43
CA LYS A 110 10.96 -0.95 -23.95
C LYS A 110 9.59 -0.91 -24.60
N GLU A 111 9.10 -2.04 -25.06
CA GLU A 111 7.84 -2.13 -25.80
C GLU A 111 6.69 -2.55 -24.88
N THR A 112 6.93 -3.52 -24.00
CA THR A 112 5.88 -4.16 -23.20
C THR A 112 6.06 -3.96 -21.70
N GLY A 113 7.16 -3.35 -21.27
CA GLY A 113 7.48 -3.08 -19.86
C GLY A 113 7.64 -1.58 -19.57
N ILE A 114 8.42 -1.28 -18.52
CA ILE A 114 8.66 0.09 -18.07
C ILE A 114 9.98 0.70 -18.59
N GLY A 115 10.64 0.06 -19.57
CA GLY A 115 11.95 0.47 -20.05
C GLY A 115 12.02 1.88 -20.64
N ASN A 116 10.92 2.37 -21.21
CA ASN A 116 10.79 3.72 -21.76
C ASN A 116 10.24 4.76 -20.77
N TRP A 117 9.89 4.37 -19.54
CA TRP A 117 9.37 5.30 -18.55
C TRP A 117 10.47 6.23 -18.03
N SER A 118 10.17 7.51 -17.88
CA SER A 118 11.04 8.44 -17.16
C SER A 118 10.96 8.23 -15.64
N ASN A 119 11.89 8.83 -14.89
CA ASN A 119 11.79 8.89 -13.43
C ASN A 119 10.48 9.53 -12.96
N ALA A 120 10.05 10.60 -13.64
CA ALA A 120 8.80 11.29 -13.32
C ALA A 120 7.57 10.42 -13.58
N ASP A 121 7.56 9.60 -14.65
CA ASP A 121 6.48 8.66 -14.91
C ASP A 121 6.39 7.60 -13.81
N PHE A 122 7.52 7.04 -13.41
CA PHE A 122 7.56 6.02 -12.35
C PHE A 122 7.12 6.58 -11.00
N LEU A 123 7.61 7.77 -10.61
CA LEU A 123 7.14 8.49 -9.41
C LEU A 123 5.65 8.74 -9.46
N ARG A 124 5.13 9.20 -10.61
CA ARG A 124 3.70 9.47 -10.78
C ARG A 124 2.85 8.21 -10.66
N ALA A 125 3.32 7.08 -11.20
CA ALA A 125 2.65 5.80 -11.06
C ALA A 125 2.59 5.34 -9.60
N MET A 126 3.73 5.34 -8.92
CA MET A 126 3.85 4.90 -7.53
C MET A 126 3.05 5.76 -6.55
N HIS A 127 3.09 7.09 -6.72
CA HIS A 127 2.47 8.01 -5.77
C HIS A 127 1.03 8.37 -6.11
N ARG A 128 0.64 8.33 -7.39
CA ARG A 128 -0.65 8.87 -7.84
C ARG A 128 -1.48 7.89 -8.65
N GLY A 129 -0.96 6.69 -8.92
CA GLY A 129 -1.65 5.70 -9.74
C GLY A 129 -1.90 6.18 -11.17
N ILE A 130 -0.92 6.86 -11.79
CA ILE A 130 -1.03 7.36 -13.17
C ILE A 130 0.15 6.80 -13.97
N ALA A 131 -0.14 5.96 -14.96
CA ALA A 131 0.85 5.36 -15.85
C ALA A 131 1.52 6.40 -16.78
N ALA A 132 2.56 5.99 -17.51
CA ALA A 132 3.32 6.89 -18.40
C ALA A 132 2.46 7.47 -19.53
N ASP A 133 1.49 6.69 -20.03
CA ASP A 133 0.53 7.12 -21.06
C ASP A 133 -0.60 8.02 -20.51
N GLY A 134 -0.59 8.34 -19.21
CA GLY A 134 -1.61 9.13 -18.53
C GLY A 134 -2.83 8.33 -18.08
N SER A 135 -2.92 7.04 -18.36
CA SER A 135 -4.02 6.19 -17.90
C SER A 135 -4.01 6.05 -16.38
N ARG A 136 -5.21 5.89 -15.79
CA ARG A 136 -5.37 5.69 -14.35
C ARG A 136 -5.23 4.22 -14.01
N LEU A 137 -4.44 3.91 -12.99
CA LEU A 137 -4.29 2.58 -12.44
C LEU A 137 -5.45 2.27 -11.48
N TYR A 138 -5.87 1.00 -11.45
CA TYR A 138 -6.83 0.55 -10.44
C TYR A 138 -6.14 0.41 -9.07
N PRO A 139 -6.86 0.66 -7.96
CA PRO A 139 -6.28 0.63 -6.62
C PRO A 139 -5.97 -0.78 -6.07
N ALA A 140 -6.01 -1.81 -6.92
CA ALA A 140 -5.33 -3.07 -6.68
C ALA A 140 -3.80 -2.88 -6.69
N PHE A 141 -3.29 -1.93 -7.47
CA PHE A 141 -1.95 -1.38 -7.27
C PHE A 141 -2.01 -0.41 -6.08
N PRO A 142 -1.29 -0.67 -4.97
CA PRO A 142 -1.53 0.01 -3.69
C PRO A 142 -0.92 1.42 -3.63
N TYR A 143 -1.15 2.24 -4.67
CA TYR A 143 -0.62 3.61 -4.72
C TYR A 143 -1.12 4.50 -3.57
N ALA A 144 -2.27 4.16 -2.94
CA ALA A 144 -2.73 4.85 -1.74
C ALA A 144 -1.87 4.57 -0.50
N SER A 145 -1.05 3.51 -0.51
CA SER A 145 0.01 3.25 0.46
C SER A 145 1.36 3.76 -0.05
N TYR A 146 1.71 3.47 -1.31
CA TYR A 146 2.96 3.89 -1.92
C TYR A 146 3.10 5.41 -2.07
N THR A 147 2.00 6.16 -2.01
CA THR A 147 2.07 7.63 -1.92
C THR A 147 2.91 8.12 -0.73
N LEU A 148 3.04 7.30 0.33
CA LEU A 148 3.86 7.60 1.50
C LEU A 148 5.36 7.36 1.30
N LEU A 149 5.77 6.64 0.25
CA LEU A 149 7.18 6.41 -0.04
C LEU A 149 7.89 7.71 -0.38
N THR A 150 9.14 7.84 0.04
CA THR A 150 9.97 8.95 -0.39
C THR A 150 10.33 8.82 -1.88
N ASP A 151 10.57 9.94 -2.53
CA ASP A 151 10.99 9.95 -3.94
C ASP A 151 12.30 9.16 -4.12
N ASP A 152 13.23 9.28 -3.16
CA ASP A 152 14.51 8.56 -3.20
C ASP A 152 14.32 7.04 -3.15
N ASP A 153 13.40 6.53 -2.34
CA ASP A 153 13.11 5.09 -2.25
C ASP A 153 12.44 4.58 -3.52
N VAL A 154 11.49 5.34 -4.07
CA VAL A 154 10.86 5.00 -5.35
C VAL A 154 11.88 4.99 -6.48
N LEU A 155 12.80 5.95 -6.53
CA LEU A 155 13.86 5.99 -7.53
C LEU A 155 14.89 4.87 -7.35
N ALA A 156 15.17 4.45 -6.11
CA ALA A 156 16.00 3.27 -5.85
C ALA A 156 15.34 1.99 -6.38
N ILE A 157 14.04 1.78 -6.11
CA ILE A 157 13.26 0.66 -6.68
C ILE A 157 13.38 0.67 -8.20
N ARG A 158 13.16 1.82 -8.83
CA ARG A 158 13.26 1.96 -10.29
C ARG A 158 14.67 1.62 -10.79
N ALA A 159 15.71 2.08 -10.10
CA ALA A 159 17.12 1.79 -10.47
C ALA A 159 17.36 0.27 -10.48
N TYR A 160 16.90 -0.45 -9.46
CA TYR A 160 17.01 -1.91 -9.43
C TYR A 160 16.22 -2.57 -10.56
N LEU A 161 14.93 -2.22 -10.75
CA LEU A 161 14.11 -2.79 -11.82
C LEU A 161 14.75 -2.58 -13.21
N SER A 162 15.46 -1.47 -13.40
CA SER A 162 16.18 -1.18 -14.65
C SER A 162 17.38 -2.10 -14.91
N THR A 163 17.87 -2.82 -13.90
CA THR A 163 18.97 -3.79 -14.03
C THR A 163 18.50 -5.20 -14.35
N LEU A 164 17.20 -5.44 -14.27
CA LEU A 164 16.63 -6.76 -14.51
C LEU A 164 16.72 -7.14 -16.00
N PRO A 165 16.70 -8.44 -16.36
CA PRO A 165 16.56 -8.85 -17.73
C PRO A 165 15.25 -8.31 -18.34
N ALA A 166 15.34 -7.69 -19.51
CA ALA A 166 14.16 -7.28 -20.26
C ALA A 166 13.39 -8.51 -20.75
N VAL A 167 12.10 -8.54 -20.52
CA VAL A 167 11.21 -9.62 -20.95
C VAL A 167 10.14 -9.04 -21.86
N HIS A 168 10.15 -9.40 -23.13
CA HIS A 168 9.08 -9.01 -24.04
C HIS A 168 7.83 -9.87 -23.74
N GLN A 169 6.87 -9.26 -23.03
CA GLN A 169 5.59 -9.88 -22.66
C GLN A 169 4.51 -8.81 -22.67
N PRO A 170 3.66 -8.78 -23.70
CA PRO A 170 2.53 -7.85 -23.76
C PRO A 170 1.56 -8.04 -22.59
N ASP A 171 1.07 -6.94 -22.06
CA ASP A 171 0.07 -6.96 -21.01
C ASP A 171 -1.25 -7.58 -21.48
N ARG A 172 -1.86 -8.35 -20.62
CA ARG A 172 -3.20 -8.91 -20.87
C ARG A 172 -4.23 -7.85 -20.56
N PRO A 173 -5.25 -7.63 -21.43
CA PRO A 173 -6.31 -6.67 -21.16
C PRO A 173 -7.19 -7.12 -19.97
N ASP A 174 -7.57 -6.17 -19.13
CA ASP A 174 -8.55 -6.41 -18.07
C ASP A 174 -9.92 -6.77 -18.68
N THR A 175 -10.70 -7.61 -17.94
CA THR A 175 -12.00 -8.10 -18.42
C THR A 175 -13.16 -7.50 -17.62
N PHE A 176 -13.01 -6.27 -17.11
CA PHE A 176 -14.03 -5.63 -16.29
C PHE A 176 -15.32 -5.31 -17.04
N SER A 177 -16.44 -5.59 -16.38
CA SER A 177 -17.76 -5.18 -16.85
C SER A 177 -18.01 -3.68 -16.60
N PHE A 178 -18.96 -3.09 -17.32
CA PHE A 178 -19.43 -1.74 -17.04
C PHE A 178 -20.11 -1.68 -15.65
N PRO A 179 -19.88 -0.62 -14.83
CA PRO A 179 -19.07 0.59 -15.10
C PRO A 179 -17.60 0.47 -14.69
N TYR A 180 -17.13 -0.65 -14.21
CA TYR A 180 -15.79 -0.83 -13.64
C TYR A 180 -14.67 -0.78 -14.68
N ASN A 181 -14.98 -0.97 -15.96
CA ASN A 181 -14.07 -0.79 -17.09
C ASN A 181 -13.81 0.69 -17.44
N GLN A 182 -14.46 1.63 -16.74
CA GLN A 182 -14.29 3.06 -16.98
C GLN A 182 -13.15 3.62 -16.14
N ARG A 183 -11.89 3.45 -16.59
CA ARG A 183 -10.67 3.87 -15.86
C ARG A 183 -10.67 5.35 -15.46
N TRP A 184 -11.31 6.22 -16.23
CA TRP A 184 -11.41 7.65 -15.90
C TRP A 184 -12.11 7.91 -14.56
N LEU A 185 -12.99 7.00 -14.08
CA LEU A 185 -13.63 7.11 -12.78
C LEU A 185 -12.61 7.07 -11.62
N MET A 186 -11.42 6.51 -11.85
CA MET A 186 -10.34 6.49 -10.85
C MET A 186 -9.79 7.89 -10.53
N VAL A 187 -10.09 8.92 -11.35
CA VAL A 187 -9.80 10.33 -10.99
C VAL A 187 -10.52 10.71 -9.72
N PHE A 188 -11.80 10.37 -9.60
CA PHE A 188 -12.60 10.65 -8.40
C PHE A 188 -12.15 9.77 -7.25
N TRP A 189 -11.99 8.47 -7.49
CA TRP A 189 -11.54 7.55 -6.44
C TRP A 189 -10.20 7.99 -5.84
N SER A 190 -9.20 8.28 -6.65
CA SER A 190 -7.90 8.75 -6.16
C SER A 190 -7.98 10.14 -5.51
N GLY A 191 -8.87 11.02 -5.99
CA GLY A 191 -9.10 12.34 -5.38
C GLY A 191 -9.64 12.24 -3.95
N PHE A 192 -10.40 11.19 -3.63
CA PHE A 192 -10.94 10.98 -2.28
C PHE A 192 -10.04 10.13 -1.37
N PHE A 193 -9.32 9.16 -1.92
CA PHE A 193 -8.66 8.13 -1.14
C PHE A 193 -7.14 8.10 -1.26
N ASN A 194 -6.54 8.92 -2.12
CA ASN A 194 -5.10 9.10 -2.20
C ASN A 194 -4.69 10.49 -1.70
N SER A 195 -3.88 10.54 -0.65
CA SER A 195 -3.46 11.80 -0.03
C SER A 195 -2.43 12.58 -0.84
N ASP A 196 -1.73 11.93 -1.78
CA ASP A 196 -0.57 12.45 -2.52
C ASP A 196 0.47 13.15 -1.60
N THR A 197 0.74 12.54 -0.46
CA THR A 197 1.68 13.03 0.55
C THR A 197 2.72 11.97 0.87
N ARG A 198 3.92 12.42 1.30
CA ARG A 198 5.02 11.54 1.70
C ARG A 198 4.99 11.32 3.20
N PHE A 199 5.56 10.19 3.62
CA PHE A 199 5.71 9.90 5.04
C PHE A 199 6.55 10.96 5.73
N HIS A 200 6.07 11.41 6.88
CA HIS A 200 6.82 12.25 7.80
C HIS A 200 6.92 11.54 9.15
N PRO A 201 8.11 11.54 9.79
CA PRO A 201 8.26 10.98 11.12
C PRO A 201 7.31 11.63 12.13
N VAL A 202 6.85 10.83 13.08
CA VAL A 202 5.98 11.29 14.15
C VAL A 202 6.82 11.79 15.31
N ALA A 203 6.58 13.03 15.74
CA ALA A 203 7.28 13.66 16.85
C ALA A 203 7.07 12.88 18.17
N GLY A 204 8.12 12.72 18.95
CA GLY A 204 8.08 12.03 20.24
C GLY A 204 8.10 10.50 20.14
N ARG A 205 8.11 9.93 18.93
CA ARG A 205 8.32 8.50 18.69
C ARG A 205 9.79 8.19 18.43
N SER A 206 10.23 6.97 18.77
CA SER A 206 11.60 6.52 18.51
C SER A 206 11.87 6.40 17.00
N ALA A 207 13.15 6.36 16.62
CA ALA A 207 13.56 6.09 15.25
C ALA A 207 13.08 4.72 14.76
N GLU A 208 13.17 3.68 15.62
CA GLU A 208 12.68 2.33 15.36
C GLU A 208 11.15 2.34 15.11
N TRP A 209 10.38 3.02 15.93
CA TRP A 209 8.94 3.14 15.74
C TRP A 209 8.60 3.84 14.41
N ASN A 210 9.27 4.94 14.08
CA ASN A 210 9.06 5.66 12.83
C ASN A 210 9.46 4.82 11.60
N ARG A 211 10.53 4.02 11.73
CA ARG A 211 10.90 3.05 10.70
C ARG A 211 9.82 1.99 10.51
N GLY A 212 9.32 1.42 11.61
CA GLY A 212 8.22 0.45 11.58
C GLY A 212 6.94 1.02 10.97
N ALA A 213 6.58 2.27 11.32
CA ALA A 213 5.45 2.97 10.72
C ALA A 213 5.62 3.12 9.19
N TYR A 214 6.80 3.51 8.73
CA TYR A 214 7.10 3.64 7.30
C TYR A 214 7.00 2.29 6.57
N LEU A 215 7.53 1.22 7.17
CA LEU A 215 7.42 -0.13 6.61
C LEU A 215 5.96 -0.57 6.51
N VAL A 216 5.23 -0.57 7.62
CA VAL A 216 3.85 -1.10 7.72
C VAL A 216 2.85 -0.29 6.90
N GLU A 217 2.99 1.04 6.89
CA GLU A 217 2.03 1.94 6.23
C GLU A 217 2.32 2.14 4.74
N ALA A 218 3.58 2.10 4.34
CA ALA A 218 4.03 2.41 3.00
C ALA A 218 4.55 1.18 2.24
N LEU A 219 5.73 0.66 2.61
CA LEU A 219 6.41 -0.38 1.83
C LEU A 219 5.66 -1.71 1.84
N GLU A 220 5.46 -2.29 3.03
CA GLU A 220 4.77 -3.57 3.22
C GLU A 220 3.25 -3.43 3.09
N HIS A 221 2.73 -2.19 3.05
CA HIS A 221 1.31 -1.85 2.86
C HIS A 221 0.31 -2.80 3.57
N CYS A 222 0.65 -3.25 4.78
CA CYS A 222 -0.12 -4.23 5.56
C CYS A 222 -1.61 -3.91 5.65
N GLY A 223 -1.95 -2.60 5.68
CA GLY A 223 -3.33 -2.12 5.71
C GLY A 223 -4.14 -2.48 4.47
N GLU A 224 -3.53 -2.87 3.35
CA GLU A 224 -4.28 -3.25 2.16
C GLU A 224 -5.06 -4.55 2.36
N CYS A 225 -4.50 -5.49 3.12
CA CYS A 225 -5.17 -6.74 3.50
C CYS A 225 -5.83 -6.65 4.87
N HIS A 226 -5.18 -5.99 5.85
CA HIS A 226 -5.60 -5.97 7.25
C HIS A 226 -6.52 -4.80 7.64
N THR A 227 -7.13 -4.12 6.67
CA THR A 227 -8.15 -3.08 6.90
C THR A 227 -9.38 -3.39 6.08
N PRO A 228 -10.61 -3.36 6.66
CA PRO A 228 -11.82 -3.61 5.91
C PRO A 228 -12.01 -2.59 4.78
N ARG A 229 -12.70 -2.99 3.72
CA ARG A 229 -13.03 -2.12 2.60
C ARG A 229 -14.40 -1.48 2.77
N ASN A 230 -14.52 -0.22 2.41
CA ASN A 230 -15.80 0.47 2.32
C ASN A 230 -16.53 0.13 1.00
N LEU A 231 -17.73 0.69 0.80
CA LEU A 231 -18.53 0.45 -0.41
C LEU A 231 -17.83 0.86 -1.73
N LEU A 232 -16.85 1.76 -1.68
CA LEU A 232 -16.05 2.18 -2.83
C LEU A 232 -14.74 1.39 -2.94
N GLN A 233 -14.61 0.29 -2.23
CA GLN A 233 -13.43 -0.58 -2.19
C GLN A 233 -12.15 0.11 -1.68
N ALA A 234 -12.27 1.28 -1.06
CA ALA A 234 -11.18 1.91 -0.34
C ALA A 234 -11.10 1.39 1.09
N ARG A 235 -9.92 1.46 1.71
CA ARG A 235 -9.74 1.08 3.12
C ARG A 235 -10.62 1.92 4.03
N ASP A 236 -11.37 1.29 4.94
CA ASP A 236 -12.08 2.00 6.02
C ASP A 236 -11.08 2.36 7.12
N THR A 237 -10.53 3.55 7.05
CA THR A 237 -9.49 4.04 7.97
C THR A 237 -9.97 4.18 9.42
N ARG A 238 -11.28 4.10 9.68
CA ARG A 238 -11.84 4.06 11.05
C ARG A 238 -11.61 2.69 11.70
N GLN A 239 -11.43 1.66 10.89
CA GLN A 239 -11.14 0.29 11.32
C GLN A 239 -9.76 -0.17 10.81
N LYS A 240 -8.83 0.77 10.77
CA LYS A 240 -7.48 0.53 10.26
C LYS A 240 -6.81 -0.60 11.03
N PHE A 241 -6.33 -1.60 10.30
CA PHE A 241 -5.68 -2.80 10.81
C PHE A 241 -6.57 -3.75 11.65
N ALA A 242 -7.90 -3.53 11.69
CA ALA A 242 -8.83 -4.38 12.42
C ALA A 242 -9.17 -5.71 11.70
N GLY A 243 -8.45 -6.04 10.64
CA GLY A 243 -8.70 -7.20 9.80
C GLY A 243 -9.43 -6.84 8.52
N GLY A 244 -9.52 -7.80 7.59
CA GLY A 244 -10.15 -7.60 6.29
C GLY A 244 -10.30 -8.91 5.53
N VAL A 245 -10.50 -8.79 4.21
CA VAL A 245 -10.53 -9.92 3.28
C VAL A 245 -9.61 -9.63 2.11
N ALA A 246 -8.67 -10.54 1.84
CA ALA A 246 -7.77 -10.49 0.70
C ALA A 246 -7.87 -11.81 -0.07
N GLU A 247 -8.22 -11.76 -1.35
CA GLU A 247 -8.32 -12.93 -2.25
C GLU A 247 -9.18 -14.08 -1.68
N GLY A 248 -10.26 -13.72 -0.98
CA GLY A 248 -11.15 -14.70 -0.34
C GLY A 248 -10.68 -15.23 1.01
N TRP A 249 -9.51 -14.81 1.49
CA TRP A 249 -8.96 -15.16 2.80
C TRP A 249 -9.25 -14.07 3.83
N ASN A 250 -9.53 -14.49 5.07
CA ASN A 250 -9.67 -13.58 6.18
C ASN A 250 -8.27 -13.14 6.66
N ALA A 251 -7.97 -11.84 6.53
CA ALA A 251 -6.83 -11.21 7.15
C ALA A 251 -7.21 -10.78 8.56
N TYR A 252 -6.48 -11.29 9.57
CA TYR A 252 -6.80 -11.05 10.97
C TYR A 252 -6.49 -9.62 11.42
N ASN A 253 -7.08 -9.24 12.57
CA ASN A 253 -6.77 -8.00 13.28
C ASN A 253 -5.29 -7.99 13.67
N ILE A 254 -4.57 -6.93 13.29
CA ILE A 254 -3.15 -6.72 13.65
C ILE A 254 -2.95 -5.49 14.54
N THR A 255 -4.02 -4.98 15.14
CA THR A 255 -3.96 -3.95 16.19
C THR A 255 -3.44 -4.54 17.51
N SER A 256 -3.19 -3.68 18.49
CA SER A 256 -2.77 -4.12 19.84
C SER A 256 -3.91 -4.71 20.69
N ASP A 257 -5.06 -5.05 20.11
CA ASP A 257 -6.11 -5.75 20.83
C ASP A 257 -5.57 -7.09 21.38
N PRO A 258 -5.75 -7.38 22.70
CA PRO A 258 -5.16 -8.56 23.30
C PRO A 258 -5.88 -9.88 22.97
N VAL A 259 -7.11 -9.80 22.46
CA VAL A 259 -7.95 -10.98 22.20
C VAL A 259 -8.01 -11.32 20.70
N THR A 260 -8.32 -10.34 19.89
CA THR A 260 -8.51 -10.52 18.44
C THR A 260 -7.31 -10.08 17.60
N GLY A 261 -6.42 -9.25 18.18
CA GLY A 261 -5.25 -8.69 17.53
C GLY A 261 -3.93 -9.31 18.00
N VAL A 262 -2.85 -8.57 17.78
CA VAL A 262 -1.50 -9.01 18.14
C VAL A 262 -1.06 -8.56 19.55
N GLY A 263 -1.93 -7.92 20.33
CA GLY A 263 -1.61 -7.40 21.65
C GLY A 263 -1.24 -8.49 22.66
N GLY A 264 -1.84 -9.69 22.54
CA GLY A 264 -1.51 -10.85 23.36
C GLY A 264 -0.23 -11.59 22.95
N TRP A 265 0.36 -11.26 21.78
CA TRP A 265 1.58 -11.90 21.31
C TRP A 265 2.83 -11.33 21.98
N THR A 266 3.82 -12.18 22.27
CA THR A 266 5.14 -11.66 22.62
C THR A 266 5.81 -11.02 21.38
N ALA A 267 6.69 -10.05 21.60
CA ALA A 267 7.46 -9.46 20.50
C ALA A 267 8.24 -10.52 19.71
N ARG A 268 8.78 -11.52 20.41
CA ARG A 268 9.50 -12.65 19.79
C ARG A 268 8.60 -13.51 18.91
N ALA A 269 7.40 -13.84 19.36
CA ALA A 269 6.45 -14.63 18.57
C ALA A 269 6.03 -13.88 17.30
N LEU A 270 5.74 -12.57 17.43
CA LEU A 270 5.37 -11.74 16.29
C LEU A 270 6.53 -11.61 15.30
N ALA A 271 7.77 -11.35 15.77
CA ALA A 271 8.95 -11.31 14.91
C ALA A 271 9.19 -12.66 14.21
N SER A 272 9.05 -13.79 14.91
CA SER A 272 9.15 -15.12 14.31
C SER A 272 8.11 -15.33 13.22
N TYR A 273 6.84 -14.97 13.47
CA TYR A 273 5.78 -15.11 12.50
C TYR A 273 6.06 -14.29 11.22
N LEU A 274 6.46 -13.04 11.39
CA LEU A 274 6.79 -12.16 10.24
C LEU A 274 7.98 -12.69 9.43
N SER A 275 9.03 -13.21 10.12
CA SER A 275 10.25 -13.66 9.42
C SER A 275 10.13 -15.05 8.80
N THR A 276 9.33 -15.95 9.39
CA THR A 276 9.34 -17.38 9.04
C THR A 276 7.97 -17.92 8.64
N GLY A 277 6.91 -17.13 8.82
CA GLY A 277 5.54 -17.58 8.65
C GLY A 277 5.02 -18.46 9.79
N PHE A 278 5.78 -18.63 10.87
CA PHE A 278 5.38 -19.50 11.99
C PHE A 278 5.66 -18.86 13.36
N ALA A 279 4.70 -19.01 14.28
CA ALA A 279 4.92 -18.69 15.68
C ALA A 279 4.32 -19.77 16.58
N ALA A 280 5.10 -20.26 17.54
CA ALA A 280 4.66 -21.25 18.51
C ALA A 280 3.45 -20.74 19.32
N GLY A 281 2.39 -21.51 19.36
CA GLY A 281 1.12 -21.15 20.00
C GLY A 281 0.17 -20.31 19.16
N HIS A 282 0.59 -19.85 17.96
CA HIS A 282 -0.21 -19.00 17.07
C HIS A 282 -0.40 -19.60 15.66
N GLY A 283 0.40 -20.61 15.30
CA GLY A 283 0.27 -21.32 14.03
C GLY A 283 1.12 -20.76 12.90
N SER A 284 0.75 -21.14 11.66
CA SER A 284 1.47 -20.79 10.44
C SER A 284 0.67 -19.84 9.56
N ALA A 285 1.38 -19.01 8.81
CA ALA A 285 0.82 -18.20 7.74
C ALA A 285 0.26 -19.12 6.63
N ALA A 286 -0.83 -18.69 6.02
CA ALA A 286 -1.48 -19.40 4.92
C ALA A 286 -1.99 -18.42 3.86
N GLY A 287 -2.28 -18.92 2.65
CA GLY A 287 -2.77 -18.11 1.55
C GLY A 287 -1.88 -16.90 1.25
N PRO A 288 -2.46 -15.73 0.95
CA PRO A 288 -1.70 -14.52 0.60
C PRO A 288 -0.70 -14.09 1.67
N MET A 289 -1.00 -14.30 2.97
CA MET A 289 -0.04 -13.96 4.03
C MET A 289 1.21 -14.84 3.99
N ASN A 290 1.09 -16.12 3.64
CA ASN A 290 2.26 -16.97 3.45
C ASN A 290 3.11 -16.51 2.25
N GLU A 291 2.49 -16.07 1.19
CA GLU A 291 3.18 -15.50 0.02
C GLU A 291 3.93 -14.21 0.40
N ALA A 292 3.26 -13.28 1.10
CA ALA A 292 3.90 -12.06 1.62
C ALA A 292 5.11 -12.36 2.52
N VAL A 293 5.01 -13.39 3.38
CA VAL A 293 6.17 -13.82 4.19
C VAL A 293 7.29 -14.32 3.29
N GLN A 294 7.01 -15.21 2.35
CA GLN A 294 8.06 -15.86 1.54
C GLN A 294 8.74 -14.90 0.56
N LEU A 295 7.96 -14.00 -0.07
CA LEU A 295 8.46 -13.12 -1.13
C LEU A 295 8.95 -11.76 -0.62
N SER A 296 8.54 -11.34 0.57
CA SER A 296 8.89 -10.05 1.15
C SER A 296 9.46 -10.16 2.57
N LEU A 297 8.61 -10.38 3.57
CA LEU A 297 8.95 -10.24 4.99
C LEU A 297 10.15 -11.08 5.45
N SER A 298 10.32 -12.30 4.92
CA SER A 298 11.50 -13.16 5.22
C SER A 298 12.82 -12.64 4.67
N GLN A 299 12.77 -11.67 3.74
CA GLN A 299 13.95 -11.04 3.15
C GLN A 299 14.36 -9.75 3.88
N LEU A 300 13.54 -9.30 4.83
CA LEU A 300 13.84 -8.11 5.60
C LEU A 300 14.97 -8.34 6.60
N ALA A 301 15.74 -7.28 6.82
CA ALA A 301 16.75 -7.26 7.88
C ALA A 301 16.10 -7.43 9.26
N PRO A 302 16.80 -8.09 10.21
CA PRO A 302 16.26 -8.26 11.56
C PRO A 302 15.85 -6.95 12.24
N SER A 303 16.57 -5.84 12.00
CA SER A 303 16.22 -4.53 12.54
C SER A 303 14.89 -4.01 11.99
N ASP A 304 14.59 -4.24 10.72
CA ASP A 304 13.31 -3.84 10.11
C ASP A 304 12.13 -4.68 10.63
N ILE A 305 12.34 -5.99 10.84
CA ILE A 305 11.33 -6.84 11.51
C ILE A 305 11.05 -6.33 12.94
N GLN A 306 12.09 -5.96 13.71
CA GLN A 306 11.88 -5.38 15.04
C GLN A 306 11.14 -4.04 14.97
N ALA A 307 11.46 -3.20 14.01
CA ALA A 307 10.76 -1.94 13.78
C ALA A 307 9.27 -2.14 13.46
N ILE A 308 8.92 -3.11 12.60
CA ILE A 308 7.53 -3.50 12.33
C ILE A 308 6.83 -3.93 13.62
N VAL A 309 7.46 -4.80 14.41
CA VAL A 309 6.93 -5.27 15.72
C VAL A 309 6.71 -4.10 16.68
N ALA A 310 7.68 -3.18 16.78
CA ALA A 310 7.59 -2.00 17.64
C ALA A 310 6.41 -1.11 17.26
N TYR A 311 6.16 -0.94 15.96
CA TYR A 311 5.02 -0.17 15.47
C TYR A 311 3.67 -0.89 15.72
N LEU A 312 3.52 -2.14 15.28
CA LEU A 312 2.26 -2.89 15.36
C LEU A 312 1.74 -2.97 16.81
N ARG A 313 2.62 -3.16 17.79
CA ARG A 313 2.25 -3.25 19.20
C ARG A 313 1.74 -1.93 19.80
N THR A 314 1.84 -0.83 19.09
CA THR A 314 1.35 0.49 19.52
C THR A 314 0.12 0.95 18.79
N ILE A 315 -0.35 0.21 17.78
CA ILE A 315 -1.59 0.53 17.07
C ILE A 315 -2.76 0.40 18.06
N PRO A 316 -3.61 1.43 18.22
CA PRO A 316 -4.73 1.36 19.15
C PRO A 316 -5.60 0.12 18.93
N PRO A 317 -6.07 -0.55 19.98
CA PRO A 317 -6.90 -1.75 19.87
C PRO A 317 -8.25 -1.41 19.24
N ILE A 318 -8.73 -2.28 18.36
CA ILE A 318 -10.04 -2.20 17.72
C ILE A 318 -10.72 -3.57 17.84
#